data_7039ee6a8562918ec32ebd3e924e4dec
#
_entry.id   7039ee6a8562918ec32ebd3e924e4dec
#
_cell.length_a   1.000
_cell.length_b   1.000
_cell.length_c   1.000
_cell.angle_alpha   90.00
_cell.angle_beta   90.00
_cell.angle_gamma   90.00
#
_symmetry.space_group_name_H-M   'P 1'
#
loop_
_entity.id
_entity.type
_entity.pdbx_description
1 polymer ?
#
loop_
_entity_poly.entity_id
_entity_poly.type
_entity_poly.pdbx_seq_one_letter_code
_entity_poly.pdbx_strand_id
1 'polypeptide(L)'
;FFVAAARSMGIPAWKDAVNGNIYYRHNGELTHVNFETAVAQRPSEGTLKATYKPISRLNNPKYYSHFSISKYDNGSFRLLNYPENATWESLLKNGTPIETGYYMLVTGSRLANGSVLSNVTFFTIEEGKTTTVDLVMRDNAEEIRVIGNFNSEATYLNPETKEEVSILSTTGRGYYIVGVLGVGQEPTNHALKDIEVKKADYEKWGRKIVLLFTDEAAYK
;
A
#
# COMPACT_ATOMS: atom_id res chain seq x y z
N PHE A 1 -24.97 -13.21 -1.03
CA PHE A 1 -26.23 -14.02 -1.14
C PHE A 1 -26.28 -14.77 -2.48
N PHE A 2 -26.22 -14.08 -3.62
CA PHE A 2 -26.29 -14.71 -4.95
C PHE A 2 -25.27 -15.85 -5.15
N VAL A 3 -24.00 -15.60 -4.80
CA VAL A 3 -22.93 -16.61 -4.94
C VAL A 3 -23.24 -17.89 -4.15
N ALA A 4 -23.78 -17.78 -2.95
CA ALA A 4 -24.15 -18.93 -2.14
C ALA A 4 -25.34 -19.69 -2.77
N ALA A 5 -26.36 -18.98 -3.23
CA ALA A 5 -27.52 -19.58 -3.89
C ALA A 5 -27.12 -20.27 -5.21
N ALA A 6 -26.31 -19.63 -6.05
CA ALA A 6 -25.85 -20.22 -7.30
C ALA A 6 -25.03 -21.52 -7.05
N ARG A 7 -24.12 -21.48 -6.07
CA ARG A 7 -23.31 -22.66 -5.73
C ARG A 7 -24.13 -23.80 -5.16
N SER A 8 -25.20 -23.52 -4.40
CA SER A 8 -26.09 -24.57 -3.90
C SER A 8 -26.86 -25.29 -5.02
N MET A 9 -27.00 -24.66 -6.19
CA MET A 9 -27.56 -25.23 -7.39
C MET A 9 -26.52 -25.82 -8.37
N GLY A 10 -25.26 -25.92 -7.94
CA GLY A 10 -24.17 -26.45 -8.76
C GLY A 10 -23.64 -25.48 -9.83
N ILE A 11 -24.01 -24.18 -9.75
CA ILE A 11 -23.56 -23.16 -10.69
C ILE A 11 -22.28 -22.52 -10.12
N PRO A 12 -21.12 -22.60 -10.84
CA PRO A 12 -19.90 -21.92 -10.42
C PRO A 12 -20.12 -20.39 -10.39
N ALA A 13 -19.99 -19.79 -9.21
CA ALA A 13 -20.15 -18.36 -9.02
C ALA A 13 -19.14 -17.85 -7.98
N TRP A 14 -18.70 -16.59 -8.12
CA TRP A 14 -17.76 -15.94 -7.19
C TRP A 14 -17.93 -14.42 -7.21
N LYS A 15 -17.41 -13.81 -6.17
CA LYS A 15 -17.18 -12.37 -6.11
C LYS A 15 -15.72 -12.12 -6.47
N ASP A 16 -15.47 -11.26 -7.44
CA ASP A 16 -14.12 -10.86 -7.79
C ASP A 16 -13.49 -10.06 -6.66
N ALA A 17 -12.27 -10.42 -6.29
CA ALA A 17 -11.58 -9.80 -5.17
C ALA A 17 -11.12 -8.37 -5.49
N VAL A 18 -10.83 -8.06 -6.75
CA VAL A 18 -10.28 -6.78 -7.19
C VAL A 18 -11.36 -5.73 -7.36
N ASN A 19 -12.38 -6.04 -8.18
CA ASN A 19 -13.42 -5.07 -8.51
C ASN A 19 -14.73 -5.24 -7.71
N GLY A 20 -14.85 -6.34 -6.95
CA GLY A 20 -16.02 -6.64 -6.13
C GLY A 20 -17.24 -7.12 -6.90
N ASN A 21 -17.16 -7.26 -8.21
CA ASN A 21 -18.25 -7.72 -9.06
C ASN A 21 -18.55 -9.20 -8.85
N ILE A 22 -19.77 -9.58 -9.13
CA ILE A 22 -20.22 -10.97 -9.02
C ILE A 22 -20.30 -11.59 -10.41
N TYR A 23 -19.66 -12.74 -10.56
CA TYR A 23 -19.66 -13.51 -11.79
C TYR A 23 -20.20 -14.92 -11.56
N TYR A 24 -20.76 -15.48 -12.60
CA TYR A 24 -21.07 -16.91 -12.65
C TYR A 24 -20.73 -17.48 -14.02
N ARG A 25 -20.55 -18.79 -14.07
CA ARG A 25 -20.31 -19.52 -15.33
C ARG A 25 -21.47 -20.50 -15.58
N HIS A 26 -22.09 -20.40 -16.74
CA HIS A 26 -23.11 -21.32 -17.18
C HIS A 26 -22.83 -21.72 -18.61
N ASN A 27 -22.88 -23.02 -18.90
CA ASN A 27 -22.58 -23.60 -20.22
C ASN A 27 -21.25 -23.12 -20.84
N GLY A 28 -20.22 -22.91 -20.01
CA GLY A 28 -18.91 -22.43 -20.43
C GLY A 28 -18.77 -20.90 -20.55
N GLU A 29 -19.89 -20.18 -20.55
CA GLU A 29 -19.88 -18.71 -20.65
C GLU A 29 -19.74 -18.02 -19.29
N LEU A 30 -18.90 -16.98 -19.26
CA LEU A 30 -18.74 -16.11 -18.11
C LEU A 30 -19.75 -14.96 -18.20
N THR A 31 -20.52 -14.78 -17.14
CA THR A 31 -21.53 -13.73 -17.07
C THR A 31 -21.35 -12.88 -15.81
N HIS A 32 -21.41 -11.56 -15.98
CA HIS A 32 -21.47 -10.61 -14.88
C HIS A 32 -22.91 -10.49 -14.36
N VAL A 33 -23.08 -10.57 -13.05
CA VAL A 33 -24.38 -10.41 -12.41
C VAL A 33 -24.66 -8.93 -12.23
N ASN A 34 -25.66 -8.43 -12.94
CA ASN A 34 -26.18 -7.09 -12.73
C ASN A 34 -27.68 -7.19 -12.39
N PHE A 35 -28.06 -6.75 -11.21
CA PHE A 35 -29.45 -6.78 -10.76
C PHE A 35 -30.29 -5.60 -11.29
N GLU A 36 -29.65 -4.62 -11.92
CA GLU A 36 -30.30 -3.43 -12.47
C GLU A 36 -30.74 -3.63 -13.92
N THR A 37 -30.15 -4.60 -14.63
CA THR A 37 -30.49 -4.91 -16.02
C THR A 37 -30.82 -6.38 -16.20
N ALA A 38 -31.90 -6.64 -16.92
CA ALA A 38 -32.35 -8.03 -17.24
C ALA A 38 -31.46 -8.74 -18.28
N VAL A 39 -30.46 -8.03 -18.82
CA VAL A 39 -29.58 -8.59 -19.87
C VAL A 39 -28.27 -9.01 -19.24
N ALA A 40 -27.93 -10.27 -19.33
CA ALA A 40 -26.61 -10.78 -18.97
C ALA A 40 -25.56 -10.13 -19.88
N GLN A 41 -24.65 -9.37 -19.25
CA GLN A 41 -23.55 -8.74 -19.98
C GLN A 41 -22.28 -9.56 -19.83
N ARG A 42 -21.64 -9.85 -20.95
CA ARG A 42 -20.30 -10.40 -20.96
C ARG A 42 -19.33 -9.29 -20.50
N PRO A 43 -18.49 -9.53 -19.51
CA PRO A 43 -17.49 -8.53 -19.15
C PRO A 43 -16.54 -8.33 -20.33
N SER A 44 -16.36 -7.10 -20.76
CA SER A 44 -15.34 -6.73 -21.73
C SER A 44 -14.10 -6.25 -21.01
N GLU A 45 -12.94 -6.61 -21.52
CA GLU A 45 -11.65 -6.31 -20.92
C GLU A 45 -10.68 -5.67 -21.93
N GLY A 46 -9.83 -4.82 -21.43
CA GLY A 46 -8.64 -4.35 -22.10
C GLY A 46 -7.41 -4.61 -21.22
N THR A 47 -6.29 -4.03 -21.56
CA THR A 47 -5.04 -4.15 -20.81
C THR A 47 -4.59 -2.78 -20.31
N LEU A 48 -4.37 -2.67 -19.01
CA LEU A 48 -3.72 -1.49 -18.43
C LEU A 48 -2.23 -1.75 -18.27
N LYS A 49 -1.41 -0.87 -18.80
CA LYS A 49 0.04 -0.84 -18.64
C LYS A 49 0.45 0.51 -18.07
N ALA A 50 1.45 0.55 -17.21
CA ALA A 50 2.01 1.82 -16.76
C ALA A 50 3.51 1.89 -16.97
N THR A 51 3.98 3.03 -17.49
CA THR A 51 5.38 3.40 -17.46
C THR A 51 5.71 4.04 -16.12
N TYR A 52 6.95 3.84 -15.67
CA TYR A 52 7.43 4.47 -14.44
C TYR A 52 8.89 4.88 -14.60
N LYS A 53 9.18 6.13 -14.27
CA LYS A 53 10.56 6.63 -14.16
C LYS A 53 10.93 6.67 -12.68
N PRO A 54 11.88 5.84 -12.23
CA PRO A 54 12.30 5.81 -10.83
C PRO A 54 12.72 7.19 -10.32
N ILE A 55 12.30 7.51 -9.10
CA ILE A 55 12.74 8.67 -8.36
C ILE A 55 13.70 8.24 -7.24
N SER A 56 14.36 9.23 -6.61
CA SER A 56 15.25 8.98 -5.49
C SER A 56 14.55 8.13 -4.40
N ARG A 57 15.15 7.02 -4.02
CA ARG A 57 14.68 6.09 -2.98
C ARG A 57 13.39 5.30 -3.29
N LEU A 58 12.81 5.42 -4.49
CA LEU A 58 11.64 4.64 -4.88
C LEU A 58 11.83 4.06 -6.28
N ASN A 59 12.25 2.80 -6.35
CA ASN A 59 12.47 2.08 -7.61
C ASN A 59 11.24 1.32 -8.09
N ASN A 60 10.41 0.84 -7.16
CA ASN A 60 9.25 0.02 -7.46
C ASN A 60 8.06 0.43 -6.58
N PRO A 61 7.22 1.37 -7.03
CA PRO A 61 6.05 1.83 -6.29
C PRO A 61 5.12 0.69 -5.89
N LYS A 62 4.62 0.74 -4.66
CA LYS A 62 3.72 -0.25 -4.07
C LYS A 62 2.28 0.25 -4.10
N TYR A 63 1.36 -0.65 -4.41
CA TYR A 63 -0.08 -0.38 -4.37
C TYR A 63 -0.51 0.05 -2.96
N TYR A 64 -1.53 0.86 -2.84
CA TYR A 64 -2.00 1.55 -1.62
C TYR A 64 -1.00 2.54 -1.00
N SER A 65 0.28 2.21 -0.98
CA SER A 65 1.29 3.08 -0.34
C SER A 65 1.72 4.24 -1.24
N HIS A 66 1.85 3.98 -2.54
CA HIS A 66 2.39 4.94 -3.50
C HIS A 66 1.43 5.23 -4.64
N PHE A 67 0.55 4.30 -4.97
CA PHE A 67 -0.48 4.51 -5.98
C PHE A 67 -1.72 3.67 -5.70
N SER A 68 -2.83 4.11 -6.29
CA SER A 68 -4.09 3.40 -6.29
C SER A 68 -4.83 3.61 -7.61
N ILE A 69 -5.68 2.66 -7.98
CA ILE A 69 -6.50 2.70 -9.18
C ILE A 69 -7.95 2.57 -8.76
N SER A 70 -8.79 3.45 -9.28
CA SER A 70 -10.24 3.40 -9.04
C SER A 70 -11.00 3.40 -10.36
N LYS A 71 -12.04 2.60 -10.46
CA LYS A 71 -12.98 2.56 -11.59
C LYS A 71 -14.15 3.49 -11.31
N TYR A 72 -14.55 4.28 -12.30
CA TYR A 72 -15.78 5.03 -12.21
C TYR A 72 -16.97 4.09 -12.39
N ASP A 73 -17.84 4.07 -11.41
CA ASP A 73 -19.02 3.24 -11.42
C ASP A 73 -20.16 3.94 -10.67
N ASN A 74 -21.29 4.06 -11.32
CA ASN A 74 -22.55 4.57 -10.75
C ASN A 74 -22.39 5.90 -9.99
N GLY A 75 -21.72 6.90 -10.63
CA GLY A 75 -21.54 8.25 -10.09
C GLY A 75 -20.36 8.44 -9.13
N SER A 76 -19.56 7.41 -8.87
CA SER A 76 -18.42 7.47 -7.97
C SER A 76 -17.23 6.64 -8.44
N PHE A 77 -16.03 7.00 -7.96
CA PHE A 77 -14.84 6.19 -8.15
C PHE A 77 -14.73 5.13 -7.05
N ARG A 78 -14.69 3.87 -7.46
CA ARG A 78 -14.53 2.71 -6.56
C ARG A 78 -13.12 2.17 -6.68
N LEU A 79 -12.43 2.09 -5.53
CA LEU A 79 -11.08 1.58 -5.45
C LEU A 79 -11.03 0.11 -5.87
N LEU A 80 -10.04 -0.25 -6.70
CA LEU A 80 -9.75 -1.65 -7.00
C LEU A 80 -8.89 -2.24 -5.87
N ASN A 81 -9.22 -3.45 -5.44
CA ASN A 81 -8.58 -4.11 -4.30
C ASN A 81 -7.53 -5.12 -4.78
N TYR A 82 -6.38 -4.63 -5.22
CA TYR A 82 -5.23 -5.48 -5.50
C TYR A 82 -4.57 -5.96 -4.20
N PRO A 83 -3.77 -7.04 -4.24
CA PRO A 83 -3.02 -7.48 -3.06
C PRO A 83 -2.11 -6.39 -2.48
N GLU A 84 -1.96 -6.34 -1.16
CA GLU A 84 -1.12 -5.34 -0.48
C GLU A 84 0.36 -5.38 -0.88
N ASN A 85 0.84 -6.52 -1.34
CA ASN A 85 2.21 -6.69 -1.84
C ASN A 85 2.35 -6.39 -3.33
N ALA A 86 1.27 -5.99 -4.02
CA ALA A 86 1.34 -5.63 -5.44
C ALA A 86 2.18 -4.36 -5.63
N THR A 87 3.03 -4.39 -6.66
CA THR A 87 3.91 -3.28 -7.02
C THR A 87 3.67 -2.87 -8.47
N TRP A 88 4.19 -1.71 -8.88
CA TRP A 88 4.19 -1.34 -10.29
C TRP A 88 4.78 -2.45 -11.17
N GLU A 89 5.90 -3.03 -10.76
CA GLU A 89 6.58 -4.06 -11.55
C GLU A 89 5.76 -5.34 -11.70
N SER A 90 5.12 -5.80 -10.62
CA SER A 90 4.30 -7.01 -10.64
C SER A 90 2.95 -6.81 -11.29
N LEU A 91 2.38 -5.60 -11.22
CA LEU A 91 1.01 -5.33 -11.65
C LEU A 91 0.92 -4.66 -13.02
N LEU A 92 1.70 -3.59 -13.25
CA LEU A 92 1.46 -2.69 -14.38
C LEU A 92 2.59 -2.65 -15.43
N LYS A 93 3.79 -3.09 -15.09
CA LYS A 93 4.96 -3.01 -15.99
C LYS A 93 4.74 -3.80 -17.28
N ASN A 94 4.19 -5.00 -17.17
CA ASN A 94 3.94 -5.89 -18.30
C ASN A 94 2.50 -5.84 -18.82
N GLY A 95 1.63 -5.11 -18.12
CA GLY A 95 0.21 -5.02 -18.40
C GLY A 95 -0.62 -6.01 -17.60
N THR A 96 -1.78 -5.54 -17.15
CA THR A 96 -2.77 -6.32 -16.41
C THR A 96 -4.12 -6.25 -17.12
N PRO A 97 -4.81 -7.37 -17.33
CA PRO A 97 -6.19 -7.36 -17.78
C PRO A 97 -7.07 -6.61 -16.78
N ILE A 98 -7.93 -5.77 -17.30
CA ILE A 98 -8.84 -4.94 -16.49
C ILE A 98 -10.13 -4.71 -17.31
N GLU A 99 -11.25 -4.61 -16.63
CA GLU A 99 -12.53 -4.33 -17.30
C GLU A 99 -12.50 -3.00 -18.06
N THR A 100 -13.27 -2.91 -19.13
CA THR A 100 -13.49 -1.64 -19.84
C THR A 100 -14.17 -0.62 -18.95
N GLY A 101 -13.87 0.66 -19.16
CA GLY A 101 -14.48 1.74 -18.39
C GLY A 101 -13.56 2.93 -18.20
N TYR A 102 -14.02 3.86 -17.38
CA TYR A 102 -13.31 5.09 -17.02
C TYR A 102 -12.64 4.96 -15.66
N TYR A 103 -11.38 5.35 -15.57
CA TYR A 103 -10.52 5.09 -14.43
C TYR A 103 -9.80 6.34 -13.95
N MET A 104 -9.40 6.29 -12.68
CA MET A 104 -8.54 7.27 -12.03
C MET A 104 -7.33 6.54 -11.41
N LEU A 105 -6.13 6.96 -11.78
CA LEU A 105 -4.88 6.59 -11.14
C LEU A 105 -4.47 7.75 -10.23
N VAL A 106 -4.29 7.47 -8.96
CA VAL A 106 -3.75 8.42 -7.99
C VAL A 106 -2.38 7.93 -7.55
N THR A 107 -1.39 8.80 -7.57
CA THR A 107 -0.06 8.53 -7.00
C THR A 107 0.21 9.47 -5.85
N GLY A 108 1.04 9.07 -4.90
CA GLY A 108 1.37 9.88 -3.74
C GLY A 108 2.74 9.57 -3.15
N SER A 109 3.50 10.63 -2.86
CA SER A 109 4.76 10.57 -2.12
C SER A 109 4.60 11.33 -0.83
N ARG A 110 4.83 10.68 0.31
CA ARG A 110 4.77 11.32 1.62
C ARG A 110 6.09 12.00 1.93
N LEU A 111 6.02 13.25 2.33
CA LEU A 111 7.15 14.06 2.76
C LEU A 111 7.41 13.88 4.26
N ALA A 112 8.62 14.25 4.71
CA ALA A 112 9.01 14.19 6.11
C ALA A 112 8.10 15.02 7.06
N ASN A 113 7.52 16.10 6.56
CA ASN A 113 6.58 16.94 7.31
C ASN A 113 5.13 16.39 7.35
N GLY A 114 4.90 15.20 6.79
CA GLY A 114 3.58 14.57 6.73
C GLY A 114 2.72 14.95 5.53
N SER A 115 3.10 15.96 4.76
CA SER A 115 2.40 16.33 3.52
C SER A 115 2.53 15.23 2.47
N VAL A 116 1.59 15.17 1.54
CA VAL A 116 1.61 14.22 0.42
C VAL A 116 1.63 14.99 -0.89
N LEU A 117 2.65 14.73 -1.71
CA LEU A 117 2.68 15.19 -3.09
C LEU A 117 1.93 14.19 -3.96
N SER A 118 0.76 14.54 -4.45
CA SER A 118 -0.06 13.65 -5.27
C SER A 118 -0.11 14.07 -6.74
N ASN A 119 -0.36 13.09 -7.60
CA ASN A 119 -0.74 13.28 -8.98
C ASN A 119 -1.99 12.44 -9.27
N VAL A 120 -2.89 12.98 -10.09
CA VAL A 120 -4.13 12.30 -10.50
C VAL A 120 -4.18 12.25 -12.01
N THR A 121 -4.39 11.05 -12.56
CA THR A 121 -4.51 10.81 -13.99
C THR A 121 -5.80 10.06 -14.28
N PHE A 122 -6.59 10.56 -15.21
CA PHE A 122 -7.80 9.88 -15.69
C PHE A 122 -7.55 9.25 -17.05
N PHE A 123 -8.12 8.05 -17.27
CA PHE A 123 -7.95 7.32 -18.51
C PHE A 123 -9.12 6.38 -18.77
N THR A 124 -9.25 5.92 -20.01
CA THR A 124 -10.27 4.95 -20.43
C THR A 124 -9.62 3.65 -20.86
N ILE A 125 -10.20 2.53 -20.45
CA ILE A 125 -9.88 1.20 -20.94
C ILE A 125 -10.93 0.81 -21.96
N GLU A 126 -10.47 0.47 -23.17
CA GLU A 126 -11.30 0.00 -24.26
C GLU A 126 -11.09 -1.51 -24.51
N GLU A 127 -12.14 -2.17 -24.99
CA GLU A 127 -12.12 -3.60 -25.24
C GLU A 127 -10.99 -4.01 -26.19
N GLY A 128 -10.23 -5.04 -25.79
CA GLY A 128 -9.13 -5.61 -26.57
C GLY A 128 -7.92 -4.68 -26.78
N LYS A 129 -7.95 -3.44 -26.27
CA LYS A 129 -6.84 -2.49 -26.42
C LYS A 129 -5.95 -2.44 -25.21
N THR A 130 -4.68 -2.06 -25.43
CA THR A 130 -3.75 -1.72 -24.36
C THR A 130 -3.72 -0.21 -24.15
N THR A 131 -4.12 0.22 -22.96
CA THR A 131 -3.96 1.62 -22.51
C THR A 131 -2.70 1.71 -21.68
N THR A 132 -1.78 2.61 -22.08
CA THR A 132 -0.55 2.91 -21.33
C THR A 132 -0.67 4.26 -20.66
N VAL A 133 -0.40 4.31 -19.35
CA VAL A 133 -0.40 5.54 -18.54
C VAL A 133 0.95 5.74 -17.89
N ASP A 134 1.27 6.99 -17.56
CA ASP A 134 2.48 7.29 -16.79
C ASP A 134 2.16 7.29 -15.29
N LEU A 135 2.87 6.45 -14.54
CA LEU A 135 2.83 6.45 -13.08
C LEU A 135 3.81 7.53 -12.59
N VAL A 136 3.30 8.76 -12.50
CA VAL A 136 4.10 9.93 -12.14
C VAL A 136 4.19 10.03 -10.63
N MET A 137 5.39 9.79 -10.08
CA MET A 137 5.71 10.07 -8.69
C MET A 137 6.38 11.44 -8.58
N ARG A 138 5.76 12.34 -7.80
CA ARG A 138 6.35 13.65 -7.55
C ARG A 138 7.43 13.49 -6.48
N ASP A 139 8.66 13.86 -6.83
CA ASP A 139 9.78 13.90 -5.90
C ASP A 139 9.91 15.30 -5.32
N ASN A 140 10.21 15.37 -4.04
CA ASN A 140 10.67 16.59 -3.43
C ASN A 140 12.18 16.46 -3.23
N ALA A 141 12.93 17.24 -3.97
CA ALA A 141 14.38 17.35 -3.82
C ALA A 141 14.80 18.03 -2.50
N GLU A 142 13.87 18.22 -1.55
CA GLU A 142 14.21 18.79 -0.25
C GLU A 142 15.18 17.84 0.46
N GLU A 143 16.29 18.42 0.87
CA GLU A 143 17.27 17.79 1.76
C GLU A 143 16.59 17.35 3.06
N ILE A 144 17.14 16.34 3.71
CA ILE A 144 16.75 15.94 5.07
C ILE A 144 16.91 17.16 5.97
N ARG A 145 15.79 17.71 6.44
CA ARG A 145 15.79 18.88 7.34
C ARG A 145 15.65 18.44 8.77
N VAL A 146 16.29 19.17 9.66
CA VAL A 146 16.03 19.08 11.09
C VAL A 146 14.62 19.60 11.34
N ILE A 147 13.72 18.73 11.82
CA ILE A 147 12.32 19.06 12.09
C ILE A 147 12.07 19.36 13.57
N GLY A 148 13.04 19.10 14.43
CA GLY A 148 12.95 19.35 15.87
C GLY A 148 14.18 18.88 16.61
N ASN A 149 14.14 19.06 17.91
CA ASN A 149 15.15 18.59 18.85
C ASN A 149 14.46 17.84 19.98
N PHE A 150 15.15 16.89 20.58
CA PHE A 150 14.73 16.24 21.81
C PHE A 150 15.89 16.15 22.79
N ASN A 151 15.56 15.99 24.07
CA ASN A 151 16.57 15.86 25.10
C ASN A 151 17.14 14.44 25.12
N SER A 152 18.35 14.25 24.64
CA SER A 152 19.00 12.93 24.61
C SER A 152 19.43 12.44 26.00
N GLU A 153 19.43 13.33 27.04
CA GLU A 153 19.67 12.96 28.42
C GLU A 153 18.40 12.52 29.16
N ALA A 154 17.21 12.57 28.48
CA ALA A 154 16.00 11.97 29.01
C ALA A 154 16.21 10.49 29.28
N THR A 155 15.75 10.04 30.45
CA THR A 155 15.94 8.67 30.93
C THR A 155 14.75 7.78 30.59
N TYR A 156 15.03 6.50 30.49
CA TYR A 156 14.05 5.44 30.41
C TYR A 156 14.49 4.24 31.24
N LEU A 157 13.54 3.44 31.69
CA LEU A 157 13.82 2.22 32.43
C LEU A 157 14.31 1.11 31.49
N ASN A 158 15.53 0.62 31.70
CA ASN A 158 16.00 -0.55 30.97
C ASN A 158 15.28 -1.80 31.55
N PRO A 159 14.52 -2.55 30.74
CA PRO A 159 13.71 -3.67 31.25
C PRO A 159 14.57 -4.86 31.75
N GLU A 160 15.81 -4.98 31.29
CA GLU A 160 16.73 -6.05 31.66
C GLU A 160 17.45 -5.75 32.97
N THR A 161 18.07 -4.57 33.07
CA THR A 161 18.86 -4.17 34.25
C THR A 161 18.03 -3.54 35.36
N LYS A 162 16.80 -3.10 35.05
CA LYS A 162 15.92 -2.34 35.95
C LYS A 162 16.49 -0.99 36.40
N GLU A 163 17.43 -0.48 35.65
CA GLU A 163 18.07 0.81 35.93
C GLU A 163 17.54 1.88 34.99
N GLU A 164 17.47 3.11 35.44
CA GLU A 164 17.23 4.27 34.61
C GLU A 164 18.51 4.63 33.84
N VAL A 165 18.41 4.63 32.52
CA VAL A 165 19.51 4.98 31.62
C VAL A 165 19.05 6.07 30.65
N SER A 166 19.98 6.95 30.25
CA SER A 166 19.65 7.97 29.27
C SER A 166 19.80 7.44 27.84
N ILE A 167 19.07 8.04 26.90
CA ILE A 167 19.24 7.75 25.48
C ILE A 167 20.69 7.98 25.06
N LEU A 168 21.30 9.05 25.53
CA LEU A 168 22.71 9.39 25.23
C LEU A 168 23.69 8.33 25.77
N SER A 169 23.46 7.82 26.99
CA SER A 169 24.31 6.76 27.54
C SER A 169 24.22 5.46 26.80
N THR A 170 23.02 5.14 26.26
CA THR A 170 22.78 3.92 25.49
C THR A 170 23.34 3.99 24.07
N THR A 171 23.18 5.14 23.41
CA THR A 171 23.48 5.30 21.98
C THR A 171 24.87 5.87 21.71
N GLY A 172 25.41 6.63 22.66
CA GLY A 172 26.59 7.44 22.43
C GLY A 172 26.29 8.67 21.56
N ARG A 173 27.33 9.38 21.16
CA ARG A 173 27.24 10.51 20.24
C ARG A 173 27.19 10.02 18.80
N GLY A 174 26.44 10.70 17.96
CA GLY A 174 26.34 10.44 16.53
C GLY A 174 24.90 10.14 16.10
N TYR A 175 24.76 9.39 15.00
CA TYR A 175 23.43 9.03 14.47
C TYR A 175 22.91 7.77 15.15
N TYR A 176 21.63 7.77 15.48
CA TYR A 176 20.89 6.63 16.00
C TYR A 176 19.40 6.79 15.69
N ILE A 177 18.65 5.73 15.84
CA ILE A 177 17.20 5.74 15.66
C ILE A 177 16.53 5.60 17.01
N VAL A 178 15.54 6.44 17.28
CA VAL A 178 14.65 6.32 18.44
C VAL A 178 13.22 6.20 17.93
N GLY A 179 12.51 5.18 18.36
CA GLY A 179 11.10 4.98 18.10
C GLY A 179 10.31 4.95 19.41
N VAL A 180 9.20 5.68 19.48
CA VAL A 180 8.22 5.53 20.56
C VAL A 180 7.07 4.68 20.01
N LEU A 181 6.86 3.53 20.64
CA LEU A 181 5.94 2.50 20.14
C LEU A 181 4.64 2.49 20.95
N GLY A 182 3.53 2.36 20.25
CA GLY A 182 2.21 2.11 20.84
C GLY A 182 1.77 0.67 20.61
N VAL A 183 1.37 -0.02 21.67
CA VAL A 183 0.90 -1.41 21.56
C VAL A 183 -0.40 -1.50 20.78
N GLY A 184 -0.49 -2.47 19.89
CA GLY A 184 -1.67 -2.70 19.05
C GLY A 184 -1.92 -1.62 17.99
N GLN A 185 -1.00 -0.68 17.83
CA GLN A 185 -1.11 0.35 16.80
C GLN A 185 -0.48 -0.15 15.49
N GLU A 186 -1.20 0.04 14.41
CA GLU A 186 -0.80 -0.38 13.07
C GLU A 186 0.55 0.23 12.63
N PRO A 187 0.87 1.52 12.87
CA PRO A 187 2.18 2.08 12.57
C PRO A 187 3.34 1.39 13.30
N THR A 188 3.14 0.93 14.54
CA THR A 188 4.13 0.17 15.31
C THR A 188 4.43 -1.17 14.65
N ASN A 189 3.39 -1.90 14.25
CA ASN A 189 3.55 -3.21 13.60
C ASN A 189 4.30 -3.08 12.27
N HIS A 190 4.04 -2.03 11.49
CA HIS A 190 4.78 -1.74 10.27
C HIS A 190 6.24 -1.42 10.57
N ALA A 191 6.52 -0.55 11.54
CA ALA A 191 7.88 -0.17 11.90
C ALA A 191 8.71 -1.39 12.36
N LEU A 192 8.15 -2.25 13.20
CA LEU A 192 8.82 -3.47 13.68
C LEU A 192 9.10 -4.44 12.52
N LYS A 193 8.13 -4.65 11.63
CA LYS A 193 8.30 -5.50 10.44
C LYS A 193 9.35 -4.95 9.50
N ASP A 194 9.38 -3.63 9.27
CA ASP A 194 10.37 -3.00 8.41
C ASP A 194 11.78 -3.08 9.01
N ILE A 195 11.91 -2.94 10.33
CA ILE A 195 13.18 -3.15 11.04
C ILE A 195 13.66 -4.59 10.87
N GLU A 196 12.78 -5.57 11.01
CA GLU A 196 13.10 -6.99 10.83
C GLU A 196 13.55 -7.28 9.39
N VAL A 197 12.82 -6.82 8.40
CA VAL A 197 13.15 -6.98 6.97
C VAL A 197 14.49 -6.33 6.62
N LYS A 198 14.82 -5.21 7.28
CA LYS A 198 16.05 -4.44 7.06
C LYS A 198 17.17 -4.74 8.06
N LYS A 199 17.03 -5.80 8.84
CA LYS A 199 17.97 -6.14 9.91
C LYS A 199 19.43 -6.17 9.44
N ALA A 200 19.72 -6.83 8.32
CA ALA A 200 21.07 -6.91 7.77
C ALA A 200 21.65 -5.53 7.38
N ASP A 201 20.81 -4.63 6.88
CA ASP A 201 21.22 -3.26 6.54
C ASP A 201 21.54 -2.47 7.80
N TYR A 202 20.76 -2.63 8.87
CA TYR A 202 20.98 -1.97 10.18
C TYR A 202 22.21 -2.53 10.89
N GLU A 203 22.44 -3.84 10.84
CA GLU A 203 23.65 -4.46 11.39
C GLU A 203 24.90 -3.92 10.69
N LYS A 204 24.85 -3.79 9.36
CA LYS A 204 25.95 -3.17 8.58
C LYS A 204 26.15 -1.69 8.90
N TRP A 205 25.05 -0.96 9.16
CA TRP A 205 25.11 0.45 9.58
C TRP A 205 25.80 0.61 10.92
N GLY A 206 25.70 -0.39 11.82
CA GLY A 206 26.45 -0.47 13.07
C GLY A 206 26.07 0.57 14.13
N ARG A 207 24.91 1.21 14.02
CA ARG A 207 24.39 2.19 14.96
C ARG A 207 23.24 1.63 15.78
N LYS A 208 22.95 2.28 16.89
CA LYS A 208 21.90 1.83 17.82
C LYS A 208 20.50 2.21 17.32
N ILE A 209 19.57 1.31 17.58
CA ILE A 209 18.13 1.54 17.47
C ILE A 209 17.57 1.37 18.88
N VAL A 210 16.91 2.39 19.41
CA VAL A 210 16.26 2.37 20.72
C VAL A 210 14.76 2.45 20.51
N LEU A 211 14.05 1.40 20.92
CA LEU A 211 12.60 1.32 20.85
C LEU A 211 12.03 1.49 22.25
N LEU A 212 11.25 2.53 22.44
CA LEU A 212 10.68 2.92 23.74
C LEU A 212 9.20 2.59 23.76
N PHE A 213 8.74 2.02 24.85
CA PHE A 213 7.32 1.84 25.15
C PHE A 213 6.89 2.87 26.20
N THR A 214 5.64 3.25 26.19
CA THR A 214 5.09 4.28 27.09
C THR A 214 5.00 3.81 28.54
N ASP A 215 4.91 2.50 28.74
CA ASP A 215 4.82 1.89 30.07
C ASP A 215 5.28 0.42 30.04
N GLU A 216 5.46 -0.17 31.23
CA GLU A 216 5.92 -1.56 31.40
C GLU A 216 4.88 -2.59 30.88
N ALA A 217 3.59 -2.28 30.95
CA ALA A 217 2.54 -3.18 30.48
C ALA A 217 2.57 -3.30 28.94
N ALA A 218 2.93 -2.21 28.29
CA ALA A 218 3.10 -2.16 26.83
C ALA A 218 4.34 -2.94 26.34
N TYR A 219 5.32 -3.16 27.21
CA TYR A 219 6.54 -3.91 26.87
C TYR A 219 6.34 -5.43 26.97
N LYS A 220 5.46 -5.91 27.86
CA LYS A 220 5.15 -7.34 28.09
C LYS A 220 4.21 -7.91 27.03
#